data_c01d3aac083ba180c1d4f8e2d2783d68
#
_entry.id   c01d3aac083ba180c1d4f8e2d2783d68
#
_cell.length_a   1.000
_cell.length_b   1.000
_cell.length_c   1.000
_cell.angle_alpha   90.00
_cell.angle_beta   90.00
_cell.angle_gamma   90.00
#
_symmetry.space_group_name_H-M   'P 1'
#
loop_
_entity.id
_entity.type
_entity.pdbx_description
1 polymer ?
#
loop_
_entity_poly.entity_id
_entity_poly.type
_entity_poly.pdbx_seq_one_letter_code
_entity_poly.pdbx_strand_id
1 'polypeptide(L)'
;MIHFGIIGAGDIARKFADAVRQLDNAEVIAVASKSLDRAQEWAAREHIPSYYGNYAELLANPRIDAVYIATTTNAHYDNILQCLQAGKHVLCEKSLVRSAHEALTVCSLAKQKNLFLMEAMWTRFLPKTTTAKQWIREGRIGKVKLMQATIGWKADPVYNKRLFDPALGGGSLYDLGIYPLEVLPYLVDEKILDMDAFVARHSTGVDDLVSMNLQLESCIANLQCSFTTKMPEDAYIYGEDGYIRLPKMHFGSRAELYNSADECIDSFDSGEENGFVYEVAEVVHCIENGLLESPICPHQMTIDAARITSEVLHLR
;
A
#
# COMPACT_ATOMS: atom_id res chain seq x y z
N MET A 1 23.57 2.92 -6.89
CA MET A 1 22.59 2.67 -8.00
C MET A 1 21.92 1.34 -7.72
N ILE A 2 20.61 1.35 -7.47
CA ILE A 2 19.81 0.14 -7.23
C ILE A 2 19.15 -0.30 -8.53
N HIS A 3 19.38 -1.55 -8.94
CA HIS A 3 18.78 -2.12 -10.14
C HIS A 3 17.55 -2.96 -9.78
N PHE A 4 16.40 -2.54 -10.29
CA PHE A 4 15.15 -3.23 -10.06
C PHE A 4 14.82 -4.22 -11.18
N GLY A 5 14.31 -5.40 -10.76
CA GLY A 5 13.51 -6.28 -11.60
C GLY A 5 12.03 -6.14 -11.28
N ILE A 6 11.14 -6.29 -12.24
CA ILE A 6 9.69 -6.27 -12.04
C ILE A 6 9.10 -7.64 -12.29
N ILE A 7 8.33 -8.17 -11.35
CA ILE A 7 7.50 -9.35 -11.50
C ILE A 7 6.03 -8.92 -11.69
N GLY A 8 5.51 -9.09 -12.91
CA GLY A 8 4.17 -8.66 -13.30
C GLY A 8 4.16 -7.47 -14.24
N ALA A 9 3.79 -7.67 -15.50
CA ALA A 9 3.76 -6.68 -16.58
C ALA A 9 2.37 -6.03 -16.70
N GLY A 10 1.94 -5.27 -15.68
CA GLY A 10 0.64 -4.58 -15.60
C GLY A 10 0.76 -3.06 -15.59
N ASP A 11 -0.40 -2.39 -15.40
CA ASP A 11 -0.45 -0.91 -15.37
C ASP A 11 0.23 -0.34 -14.11
N ILE A 12 0.15 -1.03 -12.97
CA ILE A 12 0.80 -0.58 -11.75
C ILE A 12 2.33 -0.65 -11.89
N ALA A 13 2.84 -1.69 -12.57
CA ALA A 13 4.26 -1.82 -12.89
C ALA A 13 4.79 -0.65 -13.75
N ARG A 14 3.95 -0.09 -14.63
CA ARG A 14 4.29 1.10 -15.41
C ARG A 14 4.43 2.33 -14.52
N LYS A 15 3.47 2.55 -13.60
CA LYS A 15 3.55 3.68 -12.65
C LYS A 15 4.82 3.61 -11.80
N PHE A 16 5.19 2.40 -11.36
CA PHE A 16 6.44 2.17 -10.65
C PHE A 16 7.66 2.49 -11.53
N ALA A 17 7.71 1.98 -12.77
CA ALA A 17 8.82 2.26 -13.69
C ALA A 17 8.95 3.77 -13.99
N ASP A 18 7.81 4.49 -14.15
CA ASP A 18 7.78 5.94 -14.32
C ASP A 18 8.32 6.68 -13.09
N ALA A 19 8.08 6.18 -11.89
CA ALA A 19 8.62 6.74 -10.66
C ALA A 19 10.14 6.50 -10.55
N VAL A 20 10.61 5.28 -10.85
CA VAL A 20 12.04 4.95 -10.83
C VAL A 20 12.84 5.85 -11.79
N ARG A 21 12.29 6.18 -12.97
CA ARG A 21 12.96 7.09 -13.93
C ARG A 21 13.19 8.51 -13.41
N GLN A 22 12.53 8.91 -12.34
CA GLN A 22 12.70 10.23 -11.73
C GLN A 22 13.83 10.26 -10.69
N LEU A 23 14.45 9.11 -10.40
CA LEU A 23 15.53 8.97 -9.42
C LEU A 23 16.87 8.75 -10.12
N ASP A 24 17.90 9.46 -9.67
CA ASP A 24 19.25 9.35 -10.23
C ASP A 24 20.01 8.10 -9.77
N ASN A 25 19.52 7.42 -8.71
CA ASN A 25 20.19 6.30 -8.06
C ASN A 25 19.41 4.98 -8.14
N ALA A 26 18.45 4.87 -9.08
CA ALA A 26 17.68 3.67 -9.34
C ALA A 26 17.40 3.47 -10.83
N GLU A 27 17.31 2.20 -11.25
CA GLU A 27 16.98 1.84 -12.63
C GLU A 27 16.16 0.55 -12.68
N VAL A 28 15.15 0.46 -13.55
CA VAL A 28 14.48 -0.80 -13.89
C VAL A 28 15.21 -1.45 -15.05
N ILE A 29 15.87 -2.58 -14.82
CA ILE A 29 16.67 -3.27 -15.83
C ILE A 29 16.00 -4.52 -16.42
N ALA A 30 14.92 -5.01 -15.81
CA ALA A 30 14.26 -6.24 -16.25
C ALA A 30 12.78 -6.28 -15.86
N VAL A 31 11.99 -7.01 -16.66
CA VAL A 31 10.60 -7.37 -16.34
C VAL A 31 10.37 -8.86 -16.60
N ALA A 32 9.56 -9.52 -15.77
CA ALA A 32 9.10 -10.88 -16.01
C ALA A 32 7.59 -10.99 -15.96
N SER A 33 7.06 -11.83 -16.82
CA SER A 33 5.66 -12.25 -16.87
C SER A 33 5.58 -13.76 -17.07
N LYS A 34 4.43 -14.38 -16.72
CA LYS A 34 4.14 -15.79 -17.06
C LYS A 34 4.00 -16.04 -18.55
N SER A 35 3.96 -14.99 -19.39
CA SER A 35 3.99 -15.04 -20.85
C SER A 35 5.20 -14.24 -21.32
N LEU A 36 6.06 -14.89 -22.12
CA LEU A 36 7.24 -14.24 -22.70
C LEU A 36 6.84 -13.09 -23.62
N ASP A 37 5.84 -13.31 -24.48
CA ASP A 37 5.35 -12.29 -25.43
C ASP A 37 4.87 -11.04 -24.67
N ARG A 38 4.09 -11.24 -23.60
CA ARG A 38 3.64 -10.12 -22.76
C ARG A 38 4.79 -9.37 -22.07
N ALA A 39 5.80 -10.09 -21.60
CA ALA A 39 6.98 -9.48 -21.04
C ALA A 39 7.76 -8.67 -22.08
N GLN A 40 7.92 -9.21 -23.28
CA GLN A 40 8.59 -8.57 -24.40
C GLN A 40 7.86 -7.30 -24.87
N GLU A 41 6.54 -7.40 -25.10
CA GLU A 41 5.73 -6.23 -25.50
C GLU A 41 5.78 -5.12 -24.45
N TRP A 42 5.68 -5.48 -23.17
CA TRP A 42 5.73 -4.53 -22.05
C TRP A 42 7.12 -3.89 -21.96
N ALA A 43 8.20 -4.68 -22.05
CA ALA A 43 9.57 -4.18 -22.03
C ALA A 43 9.87 -3.23 -23.19
N ALA A 44 9.42 -3.57 -24.38
CA ALA A 44 9.58 -2.71 -25.57
C ALA A 44 8.86 -1.36 -25.39
N ARG A 45 7.61 -1.38 -24.88
CA ARG A 45 6.83 -0.17 -24.63
C ARG A 45 7.44 0.72 -23.57
N GLU A 46 7.94 0.12 -22.49
CA GLU A 46 8.52 0.84 -21.36
C GLU A 46 10.04 1.02 -21.45
N HIS A 47 10.65 0.67 -22.57
CA HIS A 47 12.10 0.77 -22.82
C HIS A 47 12.97 0.05 -21.78
N ILE A 48 12.52 -1.13 -21.29
CA ILE A 48 13.26 -1.95 -20.33
C ILE A 48 14.19 -2.90 -21.09
N PRO A 49 15.49 -2.98 -20.72
CA PRO A 49 16.49 -3.67 -21.56
C PRO A 49 16.36 -5.21 -21.56
N SER A 50 15.79 -5.81 -20.50
CA SER A 50 15.68 -7.26 -20.41
C SER A 50 14.25 -7.72 -20.07
N TYR A 51 13.84 -8.86 -20.62
CA TYR A 51 12.54 -9.45 -20.34
C TYR A 51 12.62 -10.98 -20.23
N TYR A 52 11.74 -11.57 -19.40
CA TYR A 52 11.75 -12.98 -19.10
C TYR A 52 10.34 -13.58 -19.12
N GLY A 53 10.20 -14.81 -19.62
CA GLY A 53 8.93 -15.56 -19.67
C GLY A 53 8.58 -16.26 -18.36
N ASN A 54 9.47 -16.25 -17.37
CA ASN A 54 9.25 -16.78 -16.03
C ASN A 54 10.05 -16.00 -14.99
N TYR A 55 9.66 -16.14 -13.74
CA TYR A 55 10.25 -15.38 -12.64
C TYR A 55 11.63 -15.89 -12.22
N ALA A 56 11.87 -17.20 -12.35
CA ALA A 56 13.15 -17.81 -11.95
C ALA A 56 14.32 -17.25 -12.79
N GLU A 57 14.12 -17.03 -14.09
CA GLU A 57 15.13 -16.44 -14.97
C GLU A 57 15.45 -15.00 -14.58
N LEU A 58 14.43 -14.20 -14.24
CA LEU A 58 14.64 -12.83 -13.72
C LEU A 58 15.43 -12.88 -12.42
N LEU A 59 15.05 -13.75 -11.49
CA LEU A 59 15.70 -13.87 -10.18
C LEU A 59 17.14 -14.38 -10.27
N ALA A 60 17.48 -15.16 -11.30
CA ALA A 60 18.83 -15.63 -11.58
C ALA A 60 19.78 -14.53 -12.12
N ASN A 61 19.23 -13.37 -12.53
CA ASN A 61 20.06 -12.26 -13.02
C ASN A 61 20.84 -11.61 -11.84
N PRO A 62 22.18 -11.71 -11.81
CA PRO A 62 22.98 -11.18 -10.70
C PRO A 62 23.02 -9.65 -10.65
N ARG A 63 22.62 -8.96 -11.72
CA ARG A 63 22.59 -7.49 -11.76
C ARG A 63 21.36 -6.89 -11.06
N ILE A 64 20.34 -7.70 -10.75
CA ILE A 64 19.15 -7.24 -10.05
C ILE A 64 19.44 -7.23 -8.55
N ASP A 65 19.28 -6.09 -7.90
CA ASP A 65 19.45 -5.91 -6.46
C ASP A 65 18.10 -6.09 -5.74
N ALA A 66 17.02 -5.51 -6.30
CA ALA A 66 15.70 -5.48 -5.72
C ALA A 66 14.62 -5.89 -6.74
N VAL A 67 13.53 -6.45 -6.25
CA VAL A 67 12.38 -6.85 -7.07
C VAL A 67 11.13 -6.13 -6.62
N TYR A 68 10.46 -5.47 -7.56
CA TYR A 68 9.11 -4.98 -7.39
C TYR A 68 8.09 -6.04 -7.84
N ILE A 69 7.23 -6.47 -6.91
CA ILE A 69 6.19 -7.46 -7.17
C ILE A 69 4.86 -6.75 -7.45
N ALA A 70 4.40 -6.82 -8.70
CA ALA A 70 3.20 -6.16 -9.24
C ALA A 70 2.18 -7.20 -9.75
N THR A 71 2.06 -8.31 -9.06
CA THR A 71 1.12 -9.39 -9.38
C THR A 71 -0.21 -9.21 -8.66
N THR A 72 -1.11 -10.18 -8.75
CA THR A 72 -2.33 -10.23 -7.95
C THR A 72 -2.02 -10.68 -6.53
N THR A 73 -2.78 -10.21 -5.54
CA THR A 73 -2.54 -10.41 -4.10
C THR A 73 -2.34 -11.88 -3.70
N ASN A 74 -3.07 -12.81 -4.33
CA ASN A 74 -2.94 -14.24 -4.08
C ASN A 74 -1.55 -14.82 -4.44
N ALA A 75 -0.79 -14.14 -5.29
CA ALA A 75 0.53 -14.60 -5.72
C ALA A 75 1.69 -13.91 -4.95
N HIS A 76 1.40 -12.91 -4.12
CA HIS A 76 2.43 -12.13 -3.44
C HIS A 76 3.28 -13.01 -2.52
N TYR A 77 2.66 -13.82 -1.66
CA TYR A 77 3.36 -14.65 -0.70
C TYR A 77 4.43 -15.53 -1.35
N ASP A 78 4.05 -16.32 -2.37
CA ASP A 78 4.99 -17.21 -3.06
C ASP A 78 6.07 -16.44 -3.81
N ASN A 79 5.72 -15.31 -4.43
CA ASN A 79 6.68 -14.48 -5.15
C ASN A 79 7.68 -13.82 -4.19
N ILE A 80 7.25 -13.34 -3.01
CA ILE A 80 8.14 -12.80 -1.99
C ILE A 80 9.11 -13.87 -1.51
N LEU A 81 8.62 -15.08 -1.20
CA LEU A 81 9.50 -16.19 -0.78
C LEU A 81 10.57 -16.49 -1.83
N GLN A 82 10.20 -16.58 -3.12
CA GLN A 82 11.15 -16.82 -4.21
C GLN A 82 12.19 -15.71 -4.33
N CYS A 83 11.79 -14.45 -4.25
CA CYS A 83 12.70 -13.30 -4.29
C CYS A 83 13.71 -13.33 -3.13
N LEU A 84 13.21 -13.51 -1.89
CA LEU A 84 14.06 -13.58 -0.71
C LEU A 84 15.00 -14.78 -0.74
N GLN A 85 14.54 -15.95 -1.23
CA GLN A 85 15.37 -17.14 -1.42
C GLN A 85 16.50 -16.91 -2.44
N ALA A 86 16.20 -16.13 -3.49
CA ALA A 86 17.16 -15.74 -4.51
C ALA A 86 18.11 -14.59 -4.08
N GLY A 87 17.99 -14.12 -2.82
CA GLY A 87 18.85 -13.05 -2.29
C GLY A 87 18.51 -11.66 -2.80
N LYS A 88 17.25 -11.39 -3.18
CA LYS A 88 16.79 -10.10 -3.68
C LYS A 88 16.03 -9.34 -2.61
N HIS A 89 16.27 -8.02 -2.49
CA HIS A 89 15.41 -7.10 -1.76
C HIS A 89 14.03 -7.05 -2.40
N VAL A 90 12.99 -6.73 -1.63
CA VAL A 90 11.60 -6.81 -2.13
C VAL A 90 10.81 -5.56 -1.76
N LEU A 91 10.19 -4.97 -2.78
CA LEU A 91 9.01 -4.09 -2.65
C LEU A 91 7.82 -4.85 -3.26
N CYS A 92 6.76 -5.07 -2.50
CA CYS A 92 5.61 -5.80 -2.98
C CYS A 92 4.33 -4.99 -2.87
N GLU A 93 3.52 -5.00 -3.92
CA GLU A 93 2.22 -4.34 -3.94
C GLU A 93 1.33 -4.72 -2.74
N LYS A 94 0.48 -3.77 -2.37
CA LYS A 94 -0.52 -3.93 -1.31
C LYS A 94 -1.68 -4.82 -1.83
N SER A 95 -2.38 -5.55 -1.01
CA SER A 95 -1.98 -5.94 0.35
C SER A 95 -0.82 -6.91 0.26
N LEU A 96 0.18 -6.75 1.13
CA LEU A 96 1.41 -7.56 1.04
C LEU A 96 1.09 -9.05 0.94
N VAL A 97 0.24 -9.54 1.83
CA VAL A 97 -0.22 -10.93 1.91
C VAL A 97 -1.64 -10.99 2.50
N ARG A 98 -2.22 -12.20 2.59
CA ARG A 98 -3.61 -12.39 2.99
C ARG A 98 -3.84 -12.80 4.44
N SER A 99 -2.79 -13.08 5.20
CA SER A 99 -2.89 -13.47 6.61
C SER A 99 -1.70 -13.02 7.45
N ALA A 100 -1.91 -12.87 8.75
CA ALA A 100 -0.83 -12.57 9.68
C ALA A 100 0.27 -13.63 9.66
N HIS A 101 -0.08 -14.91 9.49
CA HIS A 101 0.90 -16.00 9.39
C HIS A 101 1.84 -15.82 8.19
N GLU A 102 1.27 -15.50 7.02
CA GLU A 102 2.05 -15.22 5.82
C GLU A 102 2.94 -14.00 6.03
N ALA A 103 2.40 -12.90 6.62
CA ALA A 103 3.17 -11.68 6.91
C ALA A 103 4.34 -11.96 7.85
N LEU A 104 4.11 -12.65 8.98
CA LEU A 104 5.16 -13.04 9.92
C LEU A 104 6.23 -13.90 9.25
N THR A 105 5.84 -14.83 8.38
CA THR A 105 6.76 -15.73 7.69
C THR A 105 7.67 -14.96 6.75
N VAL A 106 7.15 -14.09 5.89
CA VAL A 106 7.99 -13.35 4.92
C VAL A 106 8.85 -12.30 5.60
N CYS A 107 8.34 -11.59 6.61
CA CYS A 107 9.11 -10.62 7.38
C CYS A 107 10.26 -11.29 8.16
N SER A 108 9.99 -12.45 8.78
CA SER A 108 11.02 -13.22 9.48
C SER A 108 12.10 -13.73 8.53
N LEU A 109 11.71 -14.22 7.34
CA LEU A 109 12.65 -14.68 6.32
C LEU A 109 13.52 -13.53 5.79
N ALA A 110 12.93 -12.36 5.54
CA ALA A 110 13.66 -11.17 5.11
C ALA A 110 14.75 -10.79 6.14
N LYS A 111 14.38 -10.72 7.44
CA LYS A 111 15.31 -10.46 8.54
C LYS A 111 16.40 -11.53 8.63
N GLN A 112 16.03 -12.81 8.54
CA GLN A 112 17.01 -13.92 8.58
C GLN A 112 18.05 -13.85 7.45
N LYS A 113 17.61 -13.39 6.28
CA LYS A 113 18.50 -13.28 5.10
C LYS A 113 19.21 -11.94 4.97
N ASN A 114 19.01 -11.01 5.91
CA ASN A 114 19.49 -9.63 5.83
C ASN A 114 19.05 -8.92 4.54
N LEU A 115 17.81 -9.10 4.15
CA LEU A 115 17.21 -8.48 2.97
C LEU A 115 16.12 -7.49 3.37
N PHE A 116 16.04 -6.39 2.63
CA PHE A 116 14.96 -5.43 2.76
C PHE A 116 13.65 -6.02 2.21
N LEU A 117 12.56 -5.82 2.96
CA LEU A 117 11.19 -6.11 2.52
C LEU A 117 10.30 -4.95 2.93
N MET A 118 9.46 -4.46 2.01
CA MET A 118 8.46 -3.44 2.31
C MET A 118 7.18 -3.72 1.53
N GLU A 119 6.03 -3.45 2.14
CA GLU A 119 4.75 -3.31 1.48
C GLU A 119 4.66 -1.98 0.75
N ALA A 120 4.18 -2.00 -0.50
CA ALA A 120 4.02 -0.80 -1.31
C ALA A 120 2.77 -0.01 -0.88
N MET A 121 2.84 0.60 0.31
CA MET A 121 1.82 1.49 0.85
C MET A 121 2.18 2.96 0.57
N TRP A 122 2.21 3.32 -0.69
CA TRP A 122 2.63 4.62 -1.19
C TRP A 122 1.97 5.82 -0.50
N THR A 123 0.73 5.65 -0.03
CA THR A 123 -0.05 6.70 0.66
C THR A 123 0.66 7.25 1.90
N ARG A 124 1.47 6.45 2.61
CA ARG A 124 2.23 6.89 3.78
C ARG A 124 3.34 7.88 3.44
N PHE A 125 3.86 7.78 2.21
CA PHE A 125 4.98 8.57 1.72
C PHE A 125 4.54 9.86 1.03
N LEU A 126 3.25 10.02 0.74
CA LEU A 126 2.73 11.23 0.10
C LEU A 126 3.00 12.47 0.96
N PRO A 127 3.50 13.57 0.37
CA PRO A 127 3.79 14.80 1.13
C PRO A 127 2.61 15.32 1.94
N LYS A 128 1.38 15.19 1.42
CA LYS A 128 0.17 15.56 2.17
C LYS A 128 -0.03 14.73 3.45
N THR A 129 0.29 13.43 3.40
CA THR A 129 0.15 12.51 4.54
C THR A 129 1.21 12.82 5.61
N THR A 130 2.44 13.08 5.18
CA THR A 130 3.52 13.49 6.10
C THR A 130 3.27 14.86 6.70
N THR A 131 2.70 15.82 5.93
CA THR A 131 2.27 17.13 6.43
C THR A 131 1.16 17.00 7.48
N ALA A 132 0.13 16.20 7.20
CA ALA A 132 -0.94 15.94 8.17
C ALA A 132 -0.39 15.34 9.47
N LYS A 133 0.51 14.36 9.38
CA LYS A 133 1.20 13.78 10.54
C LYS A 133 2.01 14.83 11.31
N GLN A 134 2.71 15.72 10.61
CA GLN A 134 3.44 16.82 11.23
C GLN A 134 2.48 17.74 11.98
N TRP A 135 1.36 18.18 11.38
CA TRP A 135 0.38 19.04 12.06
C TRP A 135 -0.20 18.39 13.32
N ILE A 136 -0.42 17.06 13.31
CA ILE A 136 -0.86 16.31 14.50
C ILE A 136 0.23 16.35 15.58
N ARG A 137 1.49 16.08 15.23
CA ARG A 137 2.63 16.12 16.16
C ARG A 137 2.89 17.50 16.74
N GLU A 138 2.63 18.55 15.98
CA GLU A 138 2.70 19.95 16.42
C GLU A 138 1.51 20.37 17.31
N GLY A 139 0.52 19.48 17.50
CA GLY A 139 -0.66 19.73 18.32
C GLY A 139 -1.66 20.73 17.71
N ARG A 140 -1.62 20.92 16.37
CA ARG A 140 -2.42 21.97 15.70
C ARG A 140 -3.93 21.75 15.76
N ILE A 141 -4.38 20.53 16.08
CA ILE A 141 -5.79 20.18 16.29
C ILE A 141 -6.08 19.72 17.72
N GLY A 142 -5.11 19.89 18.66
CA GLY A 142 -5.21 19.31 19.99
C GLY A 142 -5.09 17.76 19.95
N LYS A 143 -5.58 17.09 21.00
CA LYS A 143 -5.56 15.61 21.04
C LYS A 143 -6.55 15.04 20.05
N VAL A 144 -6.11 14.11 19.21
CA VAL A 144 -6.99 13.38 18.30
C VAL A 144 -8.01 12.55 19.09
N LYS A 145 -9.27 12.60 18.67
CA LYS A 145 -10.39 11.89 19.30
C LYS A 145 -11.05 10.90 18.38
N LEU A 146 -11.21 11.28 17.11
CA LEU A 146 -11.88 10.47 16.11
C LEU A 146 -11.18 10.60 14.77
N MET A 147 -11.02 9.51 14.06
CA MET A 147 -10.63 9.49 12.66
C MET A 147 -11.72 8.83 11.83
N GLN A 148 -11.98 9.34 10.64
CA GLN A 148 -12.93 8.77 9.70
C GLN A 148 -12.31 8.72 8.30
N ALA A 149 -12.52 7.62 7.60
CA ALA A 149 -12.13 7.52 6.21
C ALA A 149 -13.15 6.68 5.41
N THR A 150 -13.42 7.13 4.20
CA THR A 150 -14.24 6.38 3.25
C THR A 150 -13.48 6.25 1.94
N ILE A 151 -13.66 5.10 1.29
CA ILE A 151 -13.10 4.86 -0.04
C ILE A 151 -14.02 3.91 -0.80
N GLY A 152 -14.59 4.36 -1.92
CA GLY A 152 -15.51 3.51 -2.65
C GLY A 152 -15.84 4.02 -4.04
N TRP A 153 -16.03 3.07 -4.94
CA TRP A 153 -16.51 3.30 -6.27
C TRP A 153 -17.36 2.10 -6.74
N LYS A 154 -18.26 2.34 -7.65
CA LYS A 154 -19.11 1.27 -8.19
C LYS A 154 -18.30 0.49 -9.23
N ALA A 155 -17.79 -0.67 -8.85
CA ALA A 155 -17.09 -1.59 -9.74
C ALA A 155 -18.11 -2.41 -10.54
N ASP A 156 -17.81 -2.64 -11.82
CA ASP A 156 -18.60 -3.53 -12.66
C ASP A 156 -17.94 -4.94 -12.66
N PRO A 157 -18.62 -5.99 -12.15
CA PRO A 157 -18.04 -7.33 -12.07
C PRO A 157 -17.67 -7.93 -13.44
N VAL A 158 -18.27 -7.48 -14.54
CA VAL A 158 -17.96 -7.96 -15.89
C VAL A 158 -16.59 -7.43 -16.34
N TYR A 159 -16.31 -6.16 -16.09
CA TYR A 159 -15.06 -5.53 -16.49
C TYR A 159 -13.96 -5.68 -15.43
N ASN A 160 -14.33 -5.72 -14.16
CA ASN A 160 -13.40 -5.78 -13.02
C ASN A 160 -13.33 -7.16 -12.38
N LYS A 161 -13.32 -8.23 -13.19
CA LYS A 161 -13.39 -9.63 -12.74
C LYS A 161 -12.44 -9.97 -11.61
N ARG A 162 -11.21 -9.45 -11.64
CA ARG A 162 -10.21 -9.67 -10.58
C ARG A 162 -10.72 -9.27 -9.20
N LEU A 163 -11.44 -8.13 -9.10
CA LEU A 163 -11.92 -7.60 -7.82
C LEU A 163 -12.99 -8.48 -7.17
N PHE A 164 -13.69 -9.28 -7.98
CA PHE A 164 -14.76 -10.16 -7.55
C PHE A 164 -14.38 -11.65 -7.57
N ASP A 165 -13.10 -11.96 -7.80
CA ASP A 165 -12.60 -13.35 -7.81
C ASP A 165 -11.81 -13.64 -6.51
N PRO A 166 -12.38 -14.49 -5.60
CA PRO A 166 -11.71 -14.88 -4.37
C PRO A 166 -10.39 -15.62 -4.60
N ALA A 167 -10.27 -16.35 -5.73
CA ALA A 167 -9.04 -17.07 -6.07
C ALA A 167 -7.87 -16.11 -6.41
N LEU A 168 -8.19 -14.88 -6.84
CA LEU A 168 -7.20 -13.84 -7.16
C LEU A 168 -6.94 -12.88 -5.99
N GLY A 169 -7.57 -13.11 -4.83
CA GLY A 169 -7.49 -12.20 -3.69
C GLY A 169 -8.35 -10.95 -3.91
N GLY A 170 -9.52 -11.10 -4.54
CA GLY A 170 -10.51 -10.04 -4.68
C GLY A 170 -11.12 -9.67 -3.33
N GLY A 171 -11.86 -8.56 -3.30
CA GLY A 171 -12.52 -8.00 -2.14
C GLY A 171 -12.20 -6.53 -1.93
N SER A 172 -13.17 -5.78 -1.42
CA SER A 172 -13.05 -4.33 -1.22
C SER A 172 -12.06 -3.99 -0.10
N LEU A 173 -11.92 -4.85 0.91
CA LEU A 173 -10.99 -4.62 2.02
C LEU A 173 -9.52 -4.73 1.57
N TYR A 174 -9.18 -5.78 0.81
CA TYR A 174 -7.82 -5.93 0.26
C TYR A 174 -7.46 -4.83 -0.75
N ASP A 175 -8.41 -4.38 -1.56
CA ASP A 175 -8.10 -3.44 -2.64
C ASP A 175 -8.19 -1.98 -2.20
N LEU A 176 -9.16 -1.63 -1.36
CA LEU A 176 -9.47 -0.27 -0.93
C LEU A 176 -9.30 -0.05 0.58
N GLY A 177 -9.89 -0.91 1.42
CA GLY A 177 -9.92 -0.71 2.86
C GLY A 177 -8.56 -0.81 3.53
N ILE A 178 -7.59 -1.45 2.88
CA ILE A 178 -6.21 -1.52 3.36
C ILE A 178 -5.57 -0.12 3.48
N TYR A 179 -5.92 0.85 2.61
CA TYR A 179 -5.36 2.19 2.68
C TYR A 179 -5.70 2.90 4.00
N PRO A 180 -6.99 3.11 4.39
CA PRO A 180 -7.28 3.72 5.67
C PRO A 180 -6.85 2.86 6.85
N LEU A 181 -6.92 1.53 6.76
CA LEU A 181 -6.49 0.62 7.82
C LEU A 181 -5.02 0.83 8.19
N GLU A 182 -4.16 1.11 7.22
CA GLU A 182 -2.75 1.33 7.47
C GLU A 182 -2.37 2.80 7.70
N VAL A 183 -3.09 3.74 7.08
CA VAL A 183 -2.75 5.16 7.15
C VAL A 183 -3.23 5.81 8.44
N LEU A 184 -4.44 5.46 8.93
CA LEU A 184 -4.98 6.12 10.13
C LEU A 184 -4.12 5.86 11.38
N PRO A 185 -3.72 4.61 11.73
CA PRO A 185 -2.82 4.39 12.86
C PRO A 185 -1.44 5.04 12.67
N TYR A 186 -0.94 5.08 11.44
CA TYR A 186 0.32 5.75 11.12
C TYR A 186 0.28 7.25 11.44
N LEU A 187 -0.83 7.93 11.18
CA LEU A 187 -0.96 9.37 11.43
C LEU A 187 -0.79 9.74 12.90
N VAL A 188 -1.28 8.88 13.82
CA VAL A 188 -1.24 9.11 15.28
C VAL A 188 -0.13 8.34 16.00
N ASP A 189 0.62 7.50 15.29
CA ASP A 189 1.65 6.62 15.88
C ASP A 189 1.09 5.68 16.98
N GLU A 190 -0.16 5.24 16.85
CA GLU A 190 -0.85 4.40 17.84
C GLU A 190 -1.14 2.99 17.31
N LYS A 191 -1.25 2.05 18.25
CA LYS A 191 -1.65 0.67 17.97
C LYS A 191 -3.15 0.52 17.95
N ILE A 192 -3.63 -0.40 17.13
CA ILE A 192 -5.03 -0.86 17.16
C ILE A 192 -5.15 -1.88 18.29
N LEU A 193 -6.03 -1.59 19.26
CA LEU A 193 -6.26 -2.42 20.44
C LEU A 193 -7.41 -3.40 20.23
N ASP A 194 -8.48 -2.95 19.53
CA ASP A 194 -9.68 -3.73 19.27
C ASP A 194 -10.36 -3.27 17.98
N MET A 195 -11.25 -4.11 17.42
CA MET A 195 -12.00 -3.78 16.22
C MET A 195 -13.36 -4.47 16.20
N ASP A 196 -14.32 -3.83 15.52
CA ASP A 196 -15.62 -4.39 15.17
C ASP A 196 -15.98 -4.02 13.72
N ALA A 197 -16.63 -4.93 12.99
CA ALA A 197 -16.91 -4.70 11.60
C ALA A 197 -18.19 -5.40 11.10
N PHE A 198 -18.84 -4.78 10.13
CA PHE A 198 -19.88 -5.38 9.30
C PHE A 198 -19.40 -5.55 7.87
N VAL A 199 -19.60 -6.75 7.34
CA VAL A 199 -19.12 -7.15 6.00
C VAL A 199 -20.31 -7.57 5.16
N ALA A 200 -20.60 -6.83 4.09
CA ALA A 200 -21.47 -7.30 3.02
C ALA A 200 -20.65 -8.05 1.97
N ARG A 201 -21.26 -9.09 1.38
CA ARG A 201 -20.57 -9.96 0.44
C ARG A 201 -21.26 -10.04 -0.90
N HIS A 202 -20.46 -9.98 -1.94
CA HIS A 202 -20.90 -10.30 -3.31
C HIS A 202 -21.23 -11.79 -3.43
N SER A 203 -22.02 -12.14 -4.43
CA SER A 203 -22.41 -13.55 -4.72
C SER A 203 -21.23 -14.51 -4.97
N THR A 204 -20.06 -13.98 -5.31
CA THR A 204 -18.83 -14.77 -5.47
C THR A 204 -18.15 -15.09 -4.13
N GLY A 205 -18.61 -14.52 -3.03
CA GLY A 205 -18.07 -14.70 -1.68
C GLY A 205 -17.06 -13.65 -1.23
N VAL A 206 -16.55 -12.78 -2.10
CA VAL A 206 -15.69 -11.66 -1.69
C VAL A 206 -16.51 -10.61 -0.95
N ASP A 207 -15.86 -9.85 -0.08
CA ASP A 207 -16.45 -8.65 0.50
C ASP A 207 -16.59 -7.56 -0.57
N ASP A 208 -17.74 -6.91 -0.63
CA ASP A 208 -17.99 -5.81 -1.56
C ASP A 208 -18.36 -4.48 -0.85
N LEU A 209 -18.60 -4.54 0.45
CA LEU A 209 -18.68 -3.40 1.37
C LEU A 209 -18.25 -3.83 2.76
N VAL A 210 -17.36 -3.06 3.38
CA VAL A 210 -16.95 -3.21 4.77
C VAL A 210 -17.12 -1.88 5.49
N SER A 211 -17.72 -1.92 6.68
CA SER A 211 -17.77 -0.82 7.64
C SER A 211 -17.13 -1.29 8.94
N MET A 212 -16.08 -0.62 9.39
CA MET A 212 -15.23 -1.06 10.49
C MET A 212 -14.98 0.08 11.48
N ASN A 213 -14.98 -0.27 12.77
CA ASN A 213 -14.53 0.58 13.86
C ASN A 213 -13.25 -0.01 14.43
N LEU A 214 -12.27 0.84 14.66
CA LEU A 214 -11.01 0.50 15.31
C LEU A 214 -10.89 1.30 16.60
N GLN A 215 -10.57 0.62 17.71
CA GLN A 215 -10.15 1.29 18.93
C GLN A 215 -8.63 1.38 18.94
N LEU A 216 -8.10 2.60 18.99
CA LEU A 216 -6.68 2.87 19.18
C LEU A 216 -6.42 3.19 20.68
N GLU A 217 -5.17 3.52 21.02
CA GLU A 217 -4.81 3.80 22.43
C GLU A 217 -5.53 5.02 23.00
N SER A 218 -5.69 6.09 22.21
CA SER A 218 -6.31 7.35 22.67
C SER A 218 -7.52 7.81 21.85
N CYS A 219 -7.82 7.19 20.71
CA CYS A 219 -8.88 7.61 19.81
C CYS A 219 -9.60 6.43 19.16
N ILE A 220 -10.66 6.72 18.44
CA ILE A 220 -11.43 5.76 17.62
C ILE A 220 -11.25 6.11 16.16
N ALA A 221 -11.18 5.08 15.29
CA ALA A 221 -11.22 5.26 13.85
C ALA A 221 -12.39 4.50 13.23
N ASN A 222 -13.15 5.18 12.37
CA ASN A 222 -14.19 4.58 11.54
C ASN A 222 -13.71 4.55 10.09
N LEU A 223 -13.77 3.39 9.46
CA LEU A 223 -13.40 3.29 8.05
C LEU A 223 -14.40 2.44 7.28
N GLN A 224 -14.61 2.83 6.04
CA GLN A 224 -15.53 2.15 5.14
C GLN A 224 -14.92 2.03 3.76
N CYS A 225 -15.08 0.86 3.16
CA CYS A 225 -14.70 0.64 1.77
C CYS A 225 -15.82 -0.08 1.01
N SER A 226 -15.96 0.22 -0.29
CA SER A 226 -17.02 -0.40 -1.10
C SER A 226 -16.70 -0.47 -2.58
N PHE A 227 -17.09 -1.60 -3.20
CA PHE A 227 -17.22 -1.77 -4.64
C PHE A 227 -18.64 -1.57 -5.16
N THR A 228 -19.62 -1.33 -4.29
CA THR A 228 -21.04 -1.25 -4.67
C THR A 228 -21.55 0.18 -4.79
N THR A 229 -20.87 1.15 -4.19
CA THR A 229 -21.31 2.54 -4.21
C THR A 229 -20.13 3.51 -4.29
N LYS A 230 -20.33 4.65 -4.95
CA LYS A 230 -19.39 5.77 -4.93
C LYS A 230 -19.47 6.48 -3.58
N MET A 231 -18.34 6.57 -2.91
CA MET A 231 -18.16 7.36 -1.68
C MET A 231 -17.12 8.45 -1.90
N PRO A 232 -17.09 9.51 -1.10
CA PRO A 232 -15.91 10.36 -0.99
C PRO A 232 -14.69 9.49 -0.66
N GLU A 233 -13.55 9.86 -1.20
CA GLU A 233 -12.29 9.14 -0.94
C GLU A 233 -11.42 9.95 0.03
N ASP A 234 -12.08 10.50 1.07
CA ASP A 234 -11.52 11.45 2.01
C ASP A 234 -11.23 10.79 3.36
N ALA A 235 -10.24 11.32 4.08
CA ALA A 235 -10.08 11.07 5.49
C ALA A 235 -10.19 12.37 6.29
N TYR A 236 -10.76 12.26 7.49
CA TYR A 236 -10.88 13.33 8.48
C TYR A 236 -10.27 12.87 9.79
N ILE A 237 -9.46 13.74 10.38
CA ILE A 237 -8.80 13.53 11.68
C ILE A 237 -9.26 14.65 12.60
N TYR A 238 -10.15 14.31 13.54
CA TYR A 238 -10.78 15.26 14.46
C TYR A 238 -10.04 15.29 15.78
N GLY A 239 -9.61 16.48 16.19
CA GLY A 239 -8.99 16.77 17.47
C GLY A 239 -9.87 17.65 18.36
N GLU A 240 -9.36 18.04 19.52
CA GLU A 240 -10.06 18.91 20.48
C GLU A 240 -10.24 20.35 19.97
N ASP A 241 -9.29 20.84 19.15
CA ASP A 241 -9.20 22.24 18.74
C ASP A 241 -9.49 22.47 17.24
N GLY A 242 -9.74 21.39 16.48
CA GLY A 242 -10.00 21.45 15.05
C GLY A 242 -9.88 20.11 14.37
N TYR A 243 -9.73 20.13 13.07
CA TYR A 243 -9.58 18.87 12.29
C TYR A 243 -8.72 19.04 11.05
N ILE A 244 -8.20 17.91 10.57
CA ILE A 244 -7.50 17.80 9.30
C ILE A 244 -8.36 17.02 8.33
N ARG A 245 -8.44 17.51 7.08
CA ARG A 245 -9.05 16.78 5.97
C ARG A 245 -7.98 16.40 4.96
N LEU A 246 -8.00 15.14 4.51
CA LEU A 246 -7.18 14.61 3.42
C LEU A 246 -8.10 14.23 2.25
N PRO A 247 -8.37 15.15 1.30
CA PRO A 247 -9.13 14.83 0.10
C PRO A 247 -8.42 13.75 -0.71
N LYS A 248 -9.20 12.78 -1.26
CA LYS A 248 -8.66 11.64 -2.00
C LYS A 248 -7.51 10.97 -1.23
N MET A 249 -7.79 10.50 0.00
CA MET A 249 -6.81 10.12 1.01
C MET A 249 -5.73 9.16 0.50
N HIS A 250 -6.06 8.20 -0.35
CA HIS A 250 -5.11 7.22 -0.86
C HIS A 250 -4.28 7.70 -2.07
N PHE A 251 -4.67 8.81 -2.68
CA PHE A 251 -3.93 9.51 -3.74
C PHE A 251 -4.25 11.02 -3.66
N GLY A 252 -3.68 11.83 -4.56
CA GLY A 252 -3.87 13.28 -4.52
C GLY A 252 -2.84 14.00 -3.66
N SER A 253 -2.85 15.31 -3.72
CA SER A 253 -1.74 16.16 -3.28
C SER A 253 -2.05 17.04 -2.06
N ARG A 254 -3.35 17.12 -1.63
CA ARG A 254 -3.79 18.14 -0.68
C ARG A 254 -4.02 17.63 0.73
N ALA A 255 -3.64 18.44 1.72
CA ALA A 255 -4.08 18.39 3.11
C ALA A 255 -4.66 19.75 3.50
N GLU A 256 -5.72 19.76 4.30
CA GLU A 256 -6.43 20.95 4.73
C GLU A 256 -6.57 20.91 6.25
N LEU A 257 -6.28 22.04 6.92
CA LEU A 257 -6.36 22.18 8.38
C LEU A 257 -7.46 23.18 8.74
N TYR A 258 -8.37 22.77 9.59
CA TYR A 258 -9.51 23.56 10.03
C TYR A 258 -9.47 23.76 11.55
N ASN A 259 -9.92 24.93 12.01
CA ASN A 259 -10.18 25.19 13.43
C ASN A 259 -11.58 24.68 13.84
N SER A 260 -11.94 24.84 15.11
CA SER A 260 -13.24 24.44 15.66
C SER A 260 -14.43 25.29 15.17
N ALA A 261 -14.20 26.37 14.44
CA ALA A 261 -15.21 27.21 13.80
C ALA A 261 -15.40 26.86 12.30
N ASP A 262 -14.88 25.73 11.84
CA ASP A 262 -14.89 25.30 10.44
C ASP A 262 -14.18 26.24 9.45
N GLU A 263 -13.26 27.07 9.95
CA GLU A 263 -12.42 27.93 9.10
C GLU A 263 -11.17 27.17 8.68
N CYS A 264 -10.87 27.13 7.38
CA CYS A 264 -9.61 26.58 6.87
C CYS A 264 -8.47 27.54 7.22
N ILE A 265 -7.65 27.17 8.19
CA ILE A 265 -6.56 28.01 8.73
C ILE A 265 -5.20 27.70 8.09
N ASP A 266 -5.07 26.57 7.41
CA ASP A 266 -3.88 26.20 6.65
C ASP A 266 -4.21 25.16 5.58
N SER A 267 -3.39 25.09 4.54
CA SER A 267 -3.52 24.07 3.51
C SER A 267 -2.17 23.76 2.88
N PHE A 268 -1.98 22.52 2.49
CA PHE A 268 -0.82 22.04 1.76
C PHE A 268 -1.26 21.44 0.43
N ASP A 269 -0.51 21.68 -0.63
CA ASP A 269 -0.71 21.04 -1.93
C ASP A 269 0.65 20.83 -2.61
N SER A 270 1.06 19.57 -2.80
CA SER A 270 2.32 19.25 -3.48
C SER A 270 2.24 19.41 -4.99
N GLY A 271 1.04 19.42 -5.57
CA GLY A 271 0.85 19.39 -7.02
C GLY A 271 1.38 18.10 -7.69
N GLU A 272 1.65 17.06 -6.91
CA GLU A 272 2.30 15.84 -7.38
C GLU A 272 1.32 14.92 -8.14
N GLU A 273 1.78 14.36 -9.28
CA GLU A 273 0.98 13.48 -10.10
C GLU A 273 1.30 11.99 -9.90
N ASN A 274 2.58 11.64 -9.65
CA ASN A 274 3.00 10.25 -9.42
C ASN A 274 3.63 10.07 -8.02
N GLY A 275 2.80 9.82 -7.03
CA GLY A 275 3.25 9.62 -5.65
C GLY A 275 4.11 8.38 -5.40
N PHE A 276 4.26 7.47 -6.36
CA PHE A 276 5.17 6.32 -6.25
C PHE A 276 6.63 6.74 -6.11
N VAL A 277 7.00 7.93 -6.59
CA VAL A 277 8.38 8.42 -6.48
C VAL A 277 8.88 8.48 -5.04
N TYR A 278 8.03 8.88 -4.11
CA TYR A 278 8.38 8.98 -2.69
C TYR A 278 8.60 7.61 -2.04
N GLU A 279 7.76 6.64 -2.38
CA GLU A 279 7.88 5.26 -1.93
C GLU A 279 9.17 4.60 -2.47
N VAL A 280 9.45 4.78 -3.76
CA VAL A 280 10.66 4.23 -4.39
C VAL A 280 11.91 4.87 -3.81
N ALA A 281 11.89 6.19 -3.57
CA ALA A 281 13.00 6.89 -2.92
C ALA A 281 13.30 6.34 -1.51
N GLU A 282 12.25 6.04 -0.74
CA GLU A 282 12.41 5.39 0.58
C GLU A 282 13.01 3.99 0.47
N VAL A 283 12.54 3.16 -0.48
CA VAL A 283 13.10 1.82 -0.73
C VAL A 283 14.59 1.90 -1.04
N VAL A 284 14.97 2.79 -1.96
CA VAL A 284 16.36 3.00 -2.35
C VAL A 284 17.19 3.46 -1.16
N HIS A 285 16.69 4.47 -0.41
CA HIS A 285 17.33 4.96 0.80
C HIS A 285 17.56 3.85 1.83
N CYS A 286 16.55 3.04 2.10
CA CYS A 286 16.66 1.94 3.07
C CYS A 286 17.70 0.90 2.63
N ILE A 287 17.68 0.48 1.36
CA ILE A 287 18.63 -0.50 0.84
C ILE A 287 20.07 0.04 0.89
N GLU A 288 20.30 1.28 0.44
CA GLU A 288 21.63 1.93 0.45
C GLU A 288 22.20 2.08 1.87
N ASN A 289 21.34 2.21 2.89
CA ASN A 289 21.73 2.32 4.28
C ASN A 289 21.68 0.99 5.06
N GLY A 290 21.43 -0.15 4.39
CA GLY A 290 21.43 -1.47 4.99
C GLY A 290 20.26 -1.71 5.96
N LEU A 291 19.17 -0.95 5.84
CA LEU A 291 17.95 -1.18 6.61
C LEU A 291 17.20 -2.40 6.04
N LEU A 292 16.54 -3.16 6.92
CA LEU A 292 15.79 -4.36 6.52
C LEU A 292 14.28 -4.06 6.37
N GLU A 293 13.82 -2.95 6.91
CA GLU A 293 12.46 -2.42 6.82
C GLU A 293 12.49 -0.89 6.84
N SER A 294 11.45 -0.25 6.31
CA SER A 294 11.31 1.20 6.39
C SER A 294 10.77 1.62 7.77
N PRO A 295 11.31 2.67 8.40
CA PRO A 295 10.72 3.23 9.60
C PRO A 295 9.35 3.87 9.38
N ILE A 296 9.01 4.22 8.12
CA ILE A 296 7.70 4.77 7.73
C ILE A 296 6.68 3.65 7.48
N CYS A 297 7.12 2.51 6.96
CA CYS A 297 6.30 1.32 6.71
C CYS A 297 6.93 0.07 7.35
N PRO A 298 6.99 0.00 8.70
CA PRO A 298 7.64 -1.12 9.40
C PRO A 298 6.82 -2.40 9.28
N HIS A 299 7.50 -3.54 9.31
CA HIS A 299 6.89 -4.88 9.22
C HIS A 299 5.74 -5.10 10.20
N GLN A 300 5.84 -4.54 11.42
CA GLN A 300 4.79 -4.72 12.43
C GLN A 300 3.44 -4.16 11.98
N MET A 301 3.42 -3.01 11.31
CA MET A 301 2.16 -2.42 10.83
C MET A 301 1.53 -3.26 9.72
N THR A 302 2.33 -3.78 8.79
CA THR A 302 1.87 -4.73 7.78
C THR A 302 1.32 -6.03 8.40
N ILE A 303 1.99 -6.56 9.44
CA ILE A 303 1.53 -7.76 10.17
C ILE A 303 0.19 -7.48 10.85
N ASP A 304 0.03 -6.33 11.50
CA ASP A 304 -1.21 -5.94 12.16
C ASP A 304 -2.35 -5.73 11.15
N ALA A 305 -2.08 -5.09 10.02
CA ALA A 305 -3.06 -4.90 8.95
C ALA A 305 -3.51 -6.24 8.35
N ALA A 306 -2.58 -7.17 8.09
CA ALA A 306 -2.89 -8.50 7.59
C ALA A 306 -3.71 -9.32 8.61
N ARG A 307 -3.42 -9.19 9.92
CA ARG A 307 -4.18 -9.80 11.00
C ARG A 307 -5.62 -9.29 11.01
N ILE A 308 -5.79 -7.98 11.08
CA ILE A 308 -7.12 -7.34 11.15
C ILE A 308 -7.94 -7.65 9.90
N THR A 309 -7.35 -7.52 8.72
CA THR A 309 -8.02 -7.86 7.46
C THR A 309 -8.51 -9.31 7.46
N SER A 310 -7.65 -10.24 7.90
CA SER A 310 -8.03 -11.66 8.00
C SER A 310 -9.15 -11.89 9.02
N GLU A 311 -9.08 -11.27 10.21
CA GLU A 311 -10.11 -11.37 11.24
C GLU A 311 -11.47 -10.84 10.75
N VAL A 312 -11.49 -9.64 10.16
CA VAL A 312 -12.71 -9.02 9.59
C VAL A 312 -13.34 -9.90 8.51
N LEU A 313 -12.55 -10.45 7.61
CA LEU A 313 -13.06 -11.29 6.53
C LEU A 313 -13.59 -12.65 7.01
N HIS A 314 -13.26 -13.07 8.25
CA HIS A 314 -13.81 -14.27 8.88
C HIS A 314 -15.06 -13.97 9.73
N LEU A 315 -15.43 -12.71 9.98
CA LEU A 315 -16.70 -12.35 10.60
C LEU A 315 -17.88 -12.84 9.75
N ARG A 316 -18.96 -13.29 10.41
CA ARG A 316 -20.16 -13.82 9.75
C ARG A 316 -21.20 -12.74 9.51
#